data_c55f5ee9678c0244bffae09dde542198
#
_entry.id   c55f5ee9678c0244bffae09dde542198
#
_cell.length_a   1.000
_cell.length_b   1.000
_cell.length_c   1.000
_cell.angle_alpha   90.00
_cell.angle_beta   90.00
_cell.angle_gamma   90.00
#
_symmetry.space_group_name_H-M   'P 1'
#
loop_
_entity.id
_entity.type
_entity.pdbx_description
1 polymer ?
#
loop_
_entity_poly.entity_id
_entity_poly.type
_entity_poly.pdbx_seq_one_letter_code
_entity_poly.pdbx_strand_id
1 'polypeptide(L)'
;NDFERSAPEERSGWLEGIGLKNPDNTSEGELPKSWMIRNGIRVLAKGCGMDDQRPFNEAVATALHRRLLSEGEFVPYTVERMFDGPVCLCDDFLDGREEYVPAVYVKNALGGQRGSSTYDRYCRYLSKHGADEAAVRRSMSQMIVCDALLANSDRHWRNFGIIRNVDTLEIRPAPLFDSGNCLWYNVSTAVLAAGEFGFAAKPFGPNPSVQLALADSVDWFDPSRLNGFVDEAIEILSQSEWA
;
A
#
# COMPACT_ATOMS: atom_id res chain seq x y z
N ASN A 1 6.50 4.89 26.81
CA ASN A 1 7.93 5.28 26.72
C ASN A 1 8.88 4.07 26.79
N ASP A 2 8.39 2.88 26.39
CA ASP A 2 9.21 1.65 26.36
C ASP A 2 9.89 1.43 24.99
N PHE A 3 9.77 2.41 24.09
CA PHE A 3 10.34 2.36 22.75
C PHE A 3 11.86 2.62 22.69
N GLU A 4 12.46 3.13 23.74
CA GLU A 4 13.87 3.52 23.73
C GLU A 4 14.86 2.47 24.25
N ARG A 5 14.43 1.26 24.61
CA ARG A 5 15.27 0.34 25.41
C ARG A 5 15.42 -1.10 24.94
N SER A 6 15.19 -1.45 23.73
CA SER A 6 15.57 -2.80 23.29
C SER A 6 16.95 -2.80 22.66
N ALA A 7 17.91 -3.36 23.35
CA ALA A 7 19.21 -3.72 22.78
C ALA A 7 19.01 -4.74 21.65
N PRO A 8 19.91 -4.80 20.64
CA PRO A 8 19.77 -5.72 19.50
C PRO A 8 19.60 -7.21 19.87
N GLU A 9 20.02 -7.60 21.04
CA GLU A 9 20.00 -8.98 21.54
C GLU A 9 18.66 -9.43 22.16
N GLU A 10 17.74 -8.49 22.49
CA GLU A 10 16.42 -8.79 23.06
C GLU A 10 15.29 -8.92 22.02
N ARG A 11 15.62 -8.98 20.74
CA ARG A 11 14.65 -8.89 19.63
C ARG A 11 14.15 -10.20 19.08
N SER A 12 14.52 -11.36 19.67
CA SER A 12 13.88 -12.63 19.32
C SER A 12 12.43 -12.61 19.82
N GLY A 13 11.48 -12.73 18.91
CA GLY A 13 10.05 -12.77 19.25
C GLY A 13 9.33 -11.42 19.34
N TRP A 14 9.91 -10.29 18.87
CA TRP A 14 9.21 -9.01 18.94
C TRP A 14 7.97 -8.93 18.03
N LEU A 15 7.88 -9.77 17.00
CA LEU A 15 6.65 -9.97 16.24
C LEU A 15 5.61 -10.81 17.00
N GLU A 16 6.04 -11.71 17.90
CA GLU A 16 5.15 -12.47 18.79
C GLU A 16 4.67 -11.65 19.99
N GLY A 17 5.43 -10.64 20.38
CA GLY A 17 5.13 -9.76 21.53
C GLY A 17 4.14 -8.63 21.24
N ILE A 18 3.46 -8.61 20.08
CA ILE A 18 2.40 -7.64 19.79
C ILE A 18 1.16 -7.96 20.63
N GLY A 19 1.26 -7.69 21.92
CA GLY A 19 0.15 -7.87 22.86
C GLY A 19 -0.91 -6.78 22.67
N LEU A 20 -2.16 -7.10 23.07
CA LEU A 20 -3.32 -6.19 23.11
C LEU A 20 -3.10 -4.84 23.83
N LYS A 21 -1.94 -4.64 24.43
CA LYS A 21 -1.55 -3.42 25.15
C LYS A 21 -0.64 -2.47 24.36
N ASN A 22 -0.26 -2.83 23.13
CA ASN A 22 0.48 -1.92 22.27
C ASN A 22 -0.50 -0.95 21.62
N PRO A 23 -0.48 0.36 21.93
CA PRO A 23 -1.44 1.32 21.37
C PRO A 23 -1.33 1.49 19.86
N ASP A 24 -0.23 1.01 19.27
CA ASP A 24 0.02 1.06 17.82
C ASP A 24 -0.43 -0.21 17.09
N ASN A 25 -1.08 -1.15 17.76
CA ASN A 25 -1.73 -2.30 17.15
C ASN A 25 -2.95 -1.83 16.36
N THR A 26 -2.72 -1.42 15.12
CA THR A 26 -3.83 -1.34 14.16
C THR A 26 -4.25 -2.77 13.87
N SER A 27 -5.39 -3.19 14.43
CA SER A 27 -5.98 -4.53 14.32
C SER A 27 -6.38 -4.93 12.89
N GLU A 28 -5.95 -4.19 11.88
CA GLU A 28 -6.42 -4.32 10.52
C GLU A 28 -5.25 -4.53 9.55
N GLY A 29 -5.02 -5.78 9.25
CA GLY A 29 -4.04 -6.27 8.29
C GLY A 29 -3.55 -7.65 8.71
N GLU A 30 -3.37 -8.53 7.74
CA GLU A 30 -2.99 -9.93 7.95
C GLU A 30 -1.57 -10.10 8.49
N LEU A 31 -0.68 -9.11 8.28
CA LEU A 31 0.71 -9.18 8.72
C LEU A 31 0.90 -8.55 10.10
N PRO A 32 1.69 -9.18 10.99
CA PRO A 32 2.20 -8.53 12.19
C PRO A 32 2.92 -7.24 11.83
N LYS A 33 2.64 -6.18 12.60
CA LYS A 33 3.19 -4.83 12.38
C LYS A 33 3.71 -4.28 13.70
N SER A 34 4.82 -3.56 13.63
CA SER A 34 5.37 -2.86 14.79
C SER A 34 5.99 -1.53 14.39
N TRP A 35 5.72 -0.49 15.17
CA TRP A 35 6.40 0.79 15.04
C TRP A 35 7.71 0.78 15.81
N MET A 36 8.74 1.36 15.23
CA MET A 36 10.04 1.56 15.87
C MET A 36 10.61 2.94 15.53
N ILE A 37 11.59 3.39 16.33
CA ILE A 37 12.36 4.59 16.01
C ILE A 37 13.72 4.15 15.49
N ARG A 38 14.09 4.61 14.30
CA ARG A 38 15.42 4.44 13.69
C ARG A 38 15.98 5.80 13.32
N ASN A 39 17.12 6.15 13.88
CA ASN A 39 17.80 7.44 13.62
C ASN A 39 16.88 8.66 13.84
N GLY A 40 15.98 8.59 14.80
CA GLY A 40 15.02 9.65 15.09
C GLY A 40 13.78 9.65 14.17
N ILE A 41 13.66 8.74 13.20
CA ILE A 41 12.53 8.60 12.29
C ILE A 41 11.64 7.45 12.79
N ARG A 42 10.34 7.66 12.76
CA ARG A 42 9.34 6.62 13.04
C ARG A 42 9.21 5.71 11.83
N VAL A 43 9.42 4.40 12.02
CA VAL A 43 9.44 3.39 10.96
C VAL A 43 8.44 2.30 11.29
N LEU A 44 7.62 1.92 10.33
CA LEU A 44 6.74 0.75 10.42
C LEU A 44 7.47 -0.47 9.86
N ALA A 45 7.55 -1.54 10.66
CA ALA A 45 7.99 -2.85 10.20
C ALA A 45 6.78 -3.77 10.02
N LYS A 46 6.73 -4.50 8.91
CA LYS A 46 5.71 -5.52 8.59
C LYS A 46 6.41 -6.82 8.19
N GLY A 47 5.98 -7.95 8.74
CA GLY A 47 6.52 -9.26 8.38
C GLY A 47 5.77 -10.38 9.08
N CYS A 48 5.85 -11.63 8.59
CA CYS A 48 5.11 -12.74 9.19
C CYS A 48 5.86 -14.08 9.16
N GLY A 49 7.18 -14.07 9.10
CA GLY A 49 7.96 -15.28 9.13
C GLY A 49 8.75 -15.58 7.86
N MET A 50 9.49 -16.69 7.86
CA MET A 50 10.52 -16.99 6.86
C MET A 50 9.96 -17.19 5.44
N ASP A 51 8.72 -17.64 5.34
CA ASP A 51 8.13 -18.15 4.11
C ASP A 51 7.18 -17.13 3.43
N ASP A 52 7.27 -15.85 3.77
CA ASP A 52 6.35 -14.84 3.24
C ASP A 52 6.96 -13.98 2.14
N GLN A 53 6.41 -14.11 0.94
CA GLN A 53 6.81 -13.30 -0.22
C GLN A 53 6.39 -11.82 -0.09
N ARG A 54 5.38 -11.49 0.73
CA ARG A 54 4.78 -10.14 0.76
C ARG A 54 5.74 -9.00 1.10
N PRO A 55 6.75 -9.16 1.97
CA PRO A 55 7.78 -8.12 2.14
C PRO A 55 8.53 -7.79 0.85
N PHE A 56 8.84 -8.79 0.04
CA PHE A 56 9.50 -8.61 -1.26
C PHE A 56 8.54 -8.00 -2.29
N ASN A 57 7.27 -8.36 -2.26
CA ASN A 57 6.25 -7.75 -3.10
C ASN A 57 6.10 -6.24 -2.82
N GLU A 58 6.21 -5.79 -1.57
CA GLU A 58 6.25 -4.36 -1.24
C GLU A 58 7.48 -3.68 -1.86
N ALA A 59 8.63 -4.35 -1.91
CA ALA A 59 9.82 -3.82 -2.58
C ALA A 59 9.64 -3.77 -4.11
N VAL A 60 9.04 -4.80 -4.72
CA VAL A 60 8.70 -4.79 -6.15
C VAL A 60 7.69 -3.67 -6.46
N ALA A 61 6.66 -3.51 -5.63
CA ALA A 61 5.73 -2.39 -5.77
C ALA A 61 6.45 -1.04 -5.66
N THR A 62 7.39 -0.90 -4.74
CA THR A 62 8.23 0.29 -4.62
C THR A 62 9.05 0.54 -5.89
N ALA A 63 9.64 -0.49 -6.49
CA ALA A 63 10.40 -0.37 -7.75
C ALA A 63 9.50 0.09 -8.90
N LEU A 64 8.26 -0.42 -9.00
CA LEU A 64 7.27 0.05 -9.96
C LEU A 64 6.91 1.53 -9.72
N HIS A 65 6.58 1.87 -8.48
CA HIS A 65 6.16 3.23 -8.12
C HIS A 65 7.25 4.25 -8.40
N ARG A 66 8.54 3.98 -8.08
CA ARG A 66 9.67 4.86 -8.40
C ARG A 66 9.82 5.15 -9.89
N ARG A 67 9.42 4.22 -10.74
CA ARG A 67 9.45 4.37 -12.20
C ARG A 67 8.31 5.24 -12.72
N LEU A 68 7.15 5.15 -12.12
CA LEU A 68 5.92 5.75 -12.64
C LEU A 68 5.49 7.01 -11.90
N LEU A 69 5.75 7.11 -10.62
CA LEU A 69 5.22 8.14 -9.72
C LEU A 69 6.33 9.10 -9.27
N SER A 70 5.91 10.23 -8.74
CA SER A 70 6.81 11.21 -8.12
C SER A 70 7.03 10.90 -6.64
N GLU A 71 8.09 11.45 -6.08
CA GLU A 71 8.33 11.42 -4.65
C GLU A 71 7.13 12.02 -3.88
N GLY A 72 6.72 11.35 -2.79
CA GLY A 72 5.54 11.73 -2.01
C GLY A 72 4.21 11.21 -2.54
N GLU A 73 4.13 10.65 -3.77
CA GLU A 73 2.92 10.00 -4.29
C GLU A 73 2.82 8.53 -3.85
N PHE A 74 3.87 7.94 -3.30
CA PHE A 74 3.90 6.58 -2.76
C PHE A 74 4.79 6.48 -1.53
N VAL A 75 4.58 5.44 -0.72
CA VAL A 75 5.43 5.09 0.43
C VAL A 75 6.47 4.06 -0.04
N PRO A 76 7.78 4.40 0.01
CA PRO A 76 8.81 3.45 -0.34
C PRO A 76 9.02 2.41 0.77
N TYR A 77 9.13 1.14 0.37
CA TYR A 77 9.47 0.04 1.26
C TYR A 77 10.85 -0.50 0.95
N THR A 78 11.56 -0.91 2.00
CA THR A 78 12.82 -1.66 1.91
C THR A 78 12.65 -2.99 2.61
N VAL A 79 13.36 -4.04 2.18
CA VAL A 79 13.34 -5.34 2.83
C VAL A 79 14.60 -5.51 3.66
N GLU A 80 14.43 -5.97 4.90
CA GLU A 80 15.51 -6.39 5.77
C GLU A 80 15.24 -7.81 6.30
N ARG A 81 16.30 -8.58 6.54
CA ARG A 81 16.18 -9.85 7.25
C ARG A 81 16.33 -9.59 8.74
N MET A 82 15.33 -9.98 9.50
CA MET A 82 15.34 -10.02 10.95
C MET A 82 15.34 -11.48 11.43
N PHE A 83 15.38 -11.69 12.75
CA PHE A 83 15.54 -13.03 13.32
C PHE A 83 14.43 -14.00 12.88
N ASP A 84 13.21 -13.50 12.76
CA ASP A 84 12.00 -14.28 12.44
C ASP A 84 11.70 -14.30 10.92
N GLY A 85 12.58 -13.77 10.07
CA GLY A 85 12.41 -13.75 8.62
C GLY A 85 12.49 -12.39 7.98
N PRO A 86 12.08 -12.27 6.70
CA PRO A 86 12.07 -11.01 6.00
C PRO A 86 10.97 -10.09 6.52
N VAL A 87 11.30 -8.82 6.68
CA VAL A 87 10.37 -7.75 7.02
C VAL A 87 10.49 -6.62 6.01
N CYS A 88 9.40 -5.98 5.65
CA CYS A 88 9.47 -4.71 4.93
C CYS A 88 9.32 -3.55 5.90
N LEU A 89 10.08 -2.51 5.63
CA LEU A 89 10.17 -1.29 6.43
C LEU A 89 9.75 -0.10 5.58
N CYS A 90 8.98 0.80 6.17
CA CYS A 90 8.70 2.11 5.59
C CYS A 90 8.70 3.19 6.67
N ASP A 91 9.08 4.40 6.29
CA ASP A 91 8.98 5.56 7.15
C ASP A 91 7.51 5.96 7.34
N ASP A 92 7.23 6.59 8.47
CA ASP A 92 5.93 7.25 8.68
C ASP A 92 5.80 8.38 7.66
N PHE A 93 4.72 8.38 6.89
CA PHE A 93 4.46 9.38 5.86
C PHE A 93 3.66 10.59 6.38
N LEU A 94 3.33 10.60 7.68
CA LEU A 94 2.64 11.70 8.32
C LEU A 94 3.64 12.61 9.05
N ASP A 95 3.40 13.90 8.99
CA ASP A 95 4.07 14.81 9.89
C ASP A 95 3.26 14.98 11.20
N GLY A 96 3.84 15.70 12.19
CA GLY A 96 3.21 15.86 13.51
C GLY A 96 1.90 16.67 13.53
N ARG A 97 1.47 17.20 12.37
CA ARG A 97 0.22 17.99 12.20
C ARG A 97 -0.74 17.33 11.23
N GLU A 98 -0.47 16.13 10.83
CA GLU A 98 -1.25 15.39 9.85
C GLU A 98 -1.88 14.15 10.47
N GLU A 99 -3.02 13.77 9.94
CA GLU A 99 -3.67 12.52 10.22
C GLU A 99 -4.08 11.81 8.92
N TYR A 100 -3.99 10.50 8.93
CA TYR A 100 -4.49 9.67 7.84
C TYR A 100 -5.97 9.37 8.06
N VAL A 101 -6.79 9.68 7.06
CA VAL A 101 -8.22 9.36 7.04
C VAL A 101 -8.48 8.30 5.98
N PRO A 102 -8.69 7.03 6.36
CA PRO A 102 -9.01 5.95 5.44
C PRO A 102 -10.25 6.22 4.59
N ALA A 103 -10.21 5.83 3.32
CA ALA A 103 -11.32 6.03 2.37
C ALA A 103 -12.63 5.39 2.80
N VAL A 104 -12.61 4.40 3.69
CA VAL A 104 -13.81 3.77 4.23
C VAL A 104 -14.73 4.78 4.94
N TYR A 105 -14.19 5.78 5.60
CA TYR A 105 -15.00 6.81 6.25
C TYR A 105 -15.73 7.68 5.23
N VAL A 106 -15.04 8.04 4.13
CA VAL A 106 -15.67 8.74 3.00
C VAL A 106 -16.73 7.84 2.36
N LYS A 107 -16.41 6.57 2.09
CA LYS A 107 -17.36 5.59 1.54
C LYS A 107 -18.66 5.54 2.35
N ASN A 108 -18.55 5.48 3.67
CA ASN A 108 -19.71 5.40 4.55
C ASN A 108 -20.56 6.69 4.52
N ALA A 109 -19.95 7.83 4.21
CA ALA A 109 -20.64 9.12 4.08
C ALA A 109 -21.30 9.33 2.70
N LEU A 110 -20.97 8.51 1.67
CA LEU A 110 -21.44 8.76 0.29
C LEU A 110 -22.94 8.60 0.06
N GLY A 111 -23.69 8.00 0.97
CA GLY A 111 -25.12 7.75 0.77
C GLY A 111 -25.47 6.95 -0.51
N GLY A 112 -26.69 6.55 -0.65
CA GLY A 112 -27.17 5.75 -1.79
C GLY A 112 -27.67 6.61 -2.97
N GLN A 113 -26.79 7.25 -3.74
CA GLN A 113 -27.20 7.94 -4.98
C GLN A 113 -27.18 6.97 -6.17
N ARG A 114 -28.27 6.93 -6.95
CA ARG A 114 -28.35 6.18 -8.21
C ARG A 114 -27.72 7.00 -9.34
N GLY A 115 -27.03 6.33 -10.28
CA GLY A 115 -26.62 6.88 -11.58
C GLY A 115 -25.18 7.33 -11.73
N SER A 116 -24.34 7.30 -10.70
CA SER A 116 -22.89 7.54 -10.83
C SER A 116 -22.07 6.45 -10.13
N SER A 117 -20.88 6.17 -10.66
CA SER A 117 -19.97 5.17 -10.07
C SER A 117 -19.57 5.55 -8.64
N THR A 118 -19.20 4.56 -7.82
CA THR A 118 -18.65 4.84 -6.47
C THR A 118 -17.35 5.63 -6.55
N TYR A 119 -16.55 5.40 -7.60
CA TYR A 119 -15.36 6.18 -7.93
C TYR A 119 -15.66 7.68 -8.08
N ASP A 120 -16.58 8.05 -8.99
CA ASP A 120 -16.97 9.46 -9.20
C ASP A 120 -17.53 10.11 -7.96
N ARG A 121 -18.33 9.36 -7.20
CA ARG A 121 -18.92 9.88 -5.96
C ARG A 121 -17.84 10.14 -4.92
N TYR A 122 -16.84 9.29 -4.82
CA TYR A 122 -15.70 9.47 -3.93
C TYR A 122 -14.92 10.74 -4.30
N CYS A 123 -14.52 10.88 -5.58
CA CYS A 123 -13.77 12.05 -6.03
C CYS A 123 -14.54 13.36 -5.79
N ARG A 124 -15.83 13.41 -6.19
CA ARG A 124 -16.66 14.60 -5.98
C ARG A 124 -16.93 14.91 -4.50
N TYR A 125 -17.04 13.88 -3.66
CA TYR A 125 -17.21 14.10 -2.23
C TYR A 125 -15.99 14.80 -1.64
N LEU A 126 -14.80 14.36 -1.94
CA LEU A 126 -13.57 14.98 -1.48
C LEU A 126 -13.42 16.41 -2.01
N SER A 127 -13.71 16.64 -3.29
CA SER A 127 -13.69 17.98 -3.89
C SER A 127 -14.66 18.94 -3.19
N LYS A 128 -15.86 18.50 -2.84
CA LYS A 128 -16.83 19.30 -2.07
C LYS A 128 -16.35 19.64 -0.66
N HIS A 129 -15.38 18.88 -0.13
CA HIS A 129 -14.80 19.12 1.20
C HIS A 129 -13.42 19.78 1.13
N GLY A 130 -13.06 20.37 0.00
CA GLY A 130 -11.88 21.20 -0.15
C GLY A 130 -10.65 20.54 -0.78
N ALA A 131 -10.73 19.27 -1.20
CA ALA A 131 -9.64 18.66 -1.96
C ALA A 131 -9.60 19.17 -3.40
N ASP A 132 -8.39 19.27 -3.97
CA ASP A 132 -8.24 19.47 -5.40
C ASP A 132 -8.73 18.22 -6.16
N GLU A 133 -9.79 18.37 -6.97
CA GLU A 133 -10.41 17.27 -7.70
C GLU A 133 -9.44 16.65 -8.71
N ALA A 134 -8.61 17.42 -9.37
CA ALA A 134 -7.64 16.93 -10.33
C ALA A 134 -6.56 16.07 -9.63
N ALA A 135 -6.06 16.52 -8.48
CA ALA A 135 -5.13 15.75 -7.66
C ALA A 135 -5.74 14.43 -7.16
N VAL A 136 -7.01 14.46 -6.71
CA VAL A 136 -7.72 13.27 -6.26
C VAL A 136 -7.88 12.27 -7.40
N ARG A 137 -8.36 12.71 -8.58
CA ARG A 137 -8.54 11.83 -9.75
C ARG A 137 -7.23 11.25 -10.24
N ARG A 138 -6.18 12.08 -10.28
CA ARG A 138 -4.84 11.61 -10.62
C ARG A 138 -4.35 10.53 -9.66
N SER A 139 -4.43 10.73 -8.36
CA SER A 139 -4.02 9.75 -7.35
C SER A 139 -4.83 8.46 -7.45
N MET A 140 -6.14 8.54 -7.69
CA MET A 140 -6.98 7.36 -7.89
C MET A 140 -6.62 6.61 -9.17
N SER A 141 -6.33 7.31 -10.27
CA SER A 141 -5.87 6.69 -11.52
C SER A 141 -4.51 6.02 -11.35
N GLN A 142 -3.57 6.65 -10.62
CA GLN A 142 -2.28 6.07 -10.26
C GLN A 142 -2.45 4.77 -9.47
N MET A 143 -3.29 4.77 -8.45
CA MET A 143 -3.62 3.59 -7.66
C MET A 143 -4.17 2.46 -8.55
N ILE A 144 -5.18 2.74 -9.36
CA ILE A 144 -5.84 1.75 -10.22
C ILE A 144 -4.86 1.13 -11.21
N VAL A 145 -4.03 1.94 -11.87
CA VAL A 145 -3.07 1.46 -12.88
C VAL A 145 -1.94 0.67 -12.23
N CYS A 146 -1.35 1.18 -11.14
CA CYS A 146 -0.29 0.45 -10.43
C CYS A 146 -0.79 -0.88 -9.86
N ASP A 147 -1.97 -0.91 -9.25
CA ASP A 147 -2.59 -2.15 -8.75
C ASP A 147 -2.86 -3.15 -9.88
N ALA A 148 -3.25 -2.68 -11.06
CA ALA A 148 -3.46 -3.56 -12.22
C ALA A 148 -2.14 -4.15 -12.74
N LEU A 149 -1.06 -3.37 -12.80
CA LEU A 149 0.28 -3.83 -13.22
C LEU A 149 0.87 -4.83 -12.23
N LEU A 150 0.61 -4.66 -10.94
CA LEU A 150 1.10 -5.54 -9.87
C LEU A 150 0.18 -6.75 -9.63
N ALA A 151 -1.00 -6.81 -10.23
CA ALA A 151 -2.05 -7.76 -9.85
C ALA A 151 -2.40 -7.71 -8.35
N ASN A 152 -2.48 -6.49 -7.79
CA ASN A 152 -2.85 -6.30 -6.40
C ASN A 152 -4.32 -6.67 -6.18
N SER A 153 -4.56 -7.72 -5.39
CA SER A 153 -5.89 -8.26 -5.13
C SER A 153 -6.54 -7.71 -3.85
N ASP A 154 -5.83 -6.88 -3.10
CA ASP A 154 -6.29 -6.45 -1.77
C ASP A 154 -6.35 -4.93 -1.55
N ARG A 155 -6.54 -4.14 -2.59
CA ARG A 155 -6.79 -2.71 -2.46
C ARG A 155 -8.19 -2.46 -1.87
N HIS A 156 -8.34 -2.64 -0.58
CA HIS A 156 -9.60 -2.36 0.10
C HIS A 156 -9.68 -0.89 0.58
N TRP A 157 -10.88 -0.46 1.00
CA TRP A 157 -11.18 0.93 1.37
C TRP A 157 -10.40 1.49 2.58
N ARG A 158 -9.54 0.72 3.20
CA ARG A 158 -8.65 1.16 4.28
C ARG A 158 -7.19 1.28 3.84
N ASN A 159 -6.83 0.77 2.65
CA ASN A 159 -5.48 0.81 2.09
C ASN A 159 -5.27 2.00 1.15
N PHE A 160 -6.16 2.97 1.16
CA PHE A 160 -6.01 4.28 0.54
C PHE A 160 -6.91 5.28 1.25
N GLY A 161 -6.69 6.58 1.02
CA GLY A 161 -7.47 7.62 1.67
C GLY A 161 -6.90 9.02 1.41
N ILE A 162 -7.03 9.85 2.41
CA ILE A 162 -6.53 11.23 2.40
C ILE A 162 -5.67 11.48 3.63
N ILE A 163 -4.82 12.48 3.52
CA ILE A 163 -4.17 13.12 4.64
C ILE A 163 -4.90 14.43 4.92
N ARG A 164 -5.17 14.68 6.19
CA ARG A 164 -5.76 15.92 6.67
C ARG A 164 -4.80 16.64 7.63
N ASN A 165 -4.55 17.91 7.38
CA ASN A 165 -3.86 18.74 8.35
C ASN A 165 -4.83 19.05 9.50
N VAL A 166 -4.41 18.81 10.75
CA VAL A 166 -5.31 18.94 11.92
C VAL A 166 -5.56 20.39 12.32
N ASP A 167 -4.70 21.32 11.92
CA ASP A 167 -4.81 22.74 12.24
C ASP A 167 -5.60 23.51 11.16
N THR A 168 -5.31 23.26 9.87
CA THR A 168 -5.91 23.98 8.74
C THR A 168 -7.11 23.28 8.14
N LEU A 169 -7.30 22.00 8.42
CA LEU A 169 -8.29 21.09 7.82
C LEU A 169 -8.12 20.89 6.30
N GLU A 170 -7.01 21.34 5.74
CA GLU A 170 -6.66 21.06 4.36
C GLU A 170 -6.50 19.55 4.13
N ILE A 171 -7.00 19.08 3.00
CA ILE A 171 -6.96 17.66 2.64
C ILE A 171 -6.25 17.43 1.31
N ARG A 172 -5.47 16.37 1.25
CA ARG A 172 -4.78 15.89 0.04
C ARG A 172 -4.86 14.37 -0.07
N PRO A 173 -4.70 13.77 -1.25
CA PRO A 173 -4.56 12.32 -1.37
C PRO A 173 -3.41 11.80 -0.50
N ALA A 174 -3.61 10.67 0.14
CA ALA A 174 -2.51 9.94 0.78
C ALA A 174 -1.62 9.28 -0.28
N PRO A 175 -0.30 9.12 -0.03
CA PRO A 175 0.56 8.36 -0.91
C PRO A 175 0.06 6.91 -1.03
N LEU A 176 0.40 6.20 -2.14
CA LEU A 176 0.11 4.79 -2.29
C LEU A 176 0.94 3.98 -1.29
N PHE A 177 0.31 3.07 -0.57
CA PHE A 177 0.95 2.17 0.39
C PHE A 177 0.23 0.81 0.40
N ASP A 178 0.82 -0.17 1.07
CA ASP A 178 0.23 -1.50 1.32
C ASP A 178 -0.12 -2.24 0.02
N SER A 179 0.89 -2.49 -0.81
CA SER A 179 0.77 -3.17 -2.11
C SER A 179 1.29 -4.62 -2.08
N GLY A 180 1.71 -5.14 -0.93
CA GLY A 180 2.35 -6.46 -0.79
C GLY A 180 1.47 -7.66 -1.14
N ASN A 181 0.13 -7.52 -1.08
CA ASN A 181 -0.82 -8.55 -1.49
C ASN A 181 -1.00 -8.59 -3.02
N CYS A 182 0.12 -8.64 -3.75
CA CYS A 182 0.19 -8.61 -5.20
C CYS A 182 0.96 -9.81 -5.77
N LEU A 183 1.14 -9.86 -7.10
CA LEU A 183 1.91 -10.89 -7.80
C LEU A 183 1.48 -12.32 -7.45
N TRP A 184 0.18 -12.53 -7.24
CA TRP A 184 -0.41 -13.85 -6.94
C TRP A 184 0.29 -14.59 -5.78
N TYR A 185 0.75 -13.89 -4.76
CA TYR A 185 1.53 -14.42 -3.63
C TYR A 185 0.92 -15.65 -2.94
N ASN A 186 -0.40 -15.82 -3.05
CA ASN A 186 -1.17 -16.91 -2.44
C ASN A 186 -1.64 -17.97 -3.46
N VAL A 187 -1.10 -17.93 -4.69
CA VAL A 187 -1.44 -18.90 -5.76
C VAL A 187 -0.29 -19.86 -5.94
N SER A 188 -0.58 -21.17 -5.97
CA SER A 188 0.47 -22.19 -6.12
C SER A 188 1.17 -22.10 -7.48
N THR A 189 2.46 -22.43 -7.51
CA THR A 189 3.27 -22.47 -8.73
C THR A 189 2.66 -23.34 -9.83
N ALA A 190 1.99 -24.43 -9.47
CA ALA A 190 1.31 -25.30 -10.44
C ALA A 190 0.17 -24.59 -11.18
N VAL A 191 -0.62 -23.79 -10.46
CA VAL A 191 -1.71 -22.98 -11.05
C VAL A 191 -1.14 -21.86 -11.92
N LEU A 192 -0.08 -21.19 -11.45
CA LEU A 192 0.60 -20.16 -12.24
C LEU A 192 1.19 -20.74 -13.54
N ALA A 193 1.81 -21.91 -13.47
CA ALA A 193 2.37 -22.60 -14.64
C ALA A 193 1.30 -23.05 -15.67
N ALA A 194 0.07 -23.31 -15.21
CA ALA A 194 -1.05 -23.63 -16.10
C ALA A 194 -1.56 -22.43 -16.90
N GLY A 195 -1.21 -21.18 -16.51
CA GLY A 195 -1.61 -19.97 -17.20
C GLY A 195 -3.09 -19.58 -17.05
N GLU A 196 -3.85 -20.31 -16.27
CA GLU A 196 -5.28 -20.10 -16.04
C GLU A 196 -5.50 -19.38 -14.70
N PHE A 197 -5.07 -18.14 -14.60
CA PHE A 197 -5.23 -17.35 -13.38
C PHE A 197 -5.57 -15.89 -13.70
N GLY A 198 -6.39 -15.33 -12.84
CA GLY A 198 -6.73 -13.90 -12.82
C GLY A 198 -6.62 -13.37 -11.40
N PHE A 199 -7.03 -12.15 -11.19
CA PHE A 199 -7.19 -11.60 -9.85
C PHE A 199 -8.45 -10.73 -9.76
N ALA A 200 -9.01 -10.64 -8.57
CA ALA A 200 -10.13 -9.76 -8.29
C ALA A 200 -9.59 -8.34 -8.06
N ALA A 201 -10.07 -7.39 -8.83
CA ALA A 201 -9.73 -5.99 -8.59
C ALA A 201 -10.64 -5.39 -7.52
N LYS A 202 -10.10 -4.47 -6.75
CA LYS A 202 -10.79 -3.68 -5.71
C LYS A 202 -10.30 -2.23 -5.81
N PRO A 203 -11.02 -1.24 -5.27
CA PRO A 203 -12.30 -1.36 -4.56
C PRO A 203 -13.52 -1.03 -5.43
N PHE A 204 -13.32 -0.57 -6.67
CA PHE A 204 -14.40 0.04 -7.48
C PHE A 204 -14.99 -0.92 -8.51
N GLY A 205 -14.26 -1.92 -8.95
CA GLY A 205 -14.68 -2.87 -9.98
C GLY A 205 -14.44 -4.32 -9.56
N PRO A 206 -15.17 -5.28 -10.18
CA PRO A 206 -15.04 -6.71 -9.85
C PRO A 206 -13.81 -7.37 -10.49
N ASN A 207 -13.22 -6.73 -11.51
CA ASN A 207 -12.05 -7.23 -12.22
C ASN A 207 -11.20 -6.06 -12.76
N PRO A 208 -9.95 -6.33 -13.18
CA PRO A 208 -9.02 -5.29 -13.63
C PRO A 208 -9.54 -4.42 -14.79
N SER A 209 -10.18 -5.02 -15.79
CA SER A 209 -10.65 -4.28 -16.97
C SER A 209 -11.73 -3.26 -16.59
N VAL A 210 -12.69 -3.65 -15.74
CA VAL A 210 -13.73 -2.73 -15.25
C VAL A 210 -13.15 -1.63 -14.40
N GLN A 211 -12.16 -1.95 -13.57
CA GLN A 211 -11.52 -0.95 -12.70
C GLN A 211 -10.64 0.01 -13.50
N LEU A 212 -9.83 -0.49 -14.46
CA LEU A 212 -8.99 0.33 -15.33
C LEU A 212 -9.80 1.32 -16.18
N ALA A 213 -11.02 0.96 -16.58
CA ALA A 213 -11.91 1.87 -17.30
C ALA A 213 -12.36 3.10 -16.48
N LEU A 214 -12.10 3.12 -15.17
CA LEU A 214 -12.34 4.27 -14.29
C LEU A 214 -11.16 5.24 -14.22
N ALA A 215 -9.96 4.83 -14.66
CA ALA A 215 -8.78 5.68 -14.66
C ALA A 215 -8.93 6.77 -15.74
N ASP A 216 -9.31 7.96 -15.32
CA ASP A 216 -9.63 9.10 -16.18
C ASP A 216 -8.50 10.14 -16.29
N SER A 217 -7.39 9.94 -15.55
CA SER A 217 -6.20 10.77 -15.60
C SER A 217 -4.96 9.88 -15.76
N VAL A 218 -4.49 9.72 -17.00
CA VAL A 218 -3.37 8.84 -17.36
C VAL A 218 -2.22 9.55 -18.07
N ASP A 219 -2.22 10.86 -18.07
CA ASP A 219 -1.18 11.74 -18.64
C ASP A 219 0.20 11.58 -17.96
N TRP A 220 0.20 11.06 -16.74
CA TRP A 220 1.39 10.73 -15.95
C TRP A 220 2.04 9.40 -16.36
N PHE A 221 1.32 8.53 -17.08
CA PHE A 221 1.78 7.17 -17.39
C PHE A 221 2.61 7.15 -18.67
N ASP A 222 3.88 6.80 -18.52
CA ASP A 222 4.80 6.56 -19.63
C ASP A 222 5.26 5.09 -19.59
N PRO A 223 4.80 4.24 -20.52
CA PRO A 223 5.16 2.84 -20.55
C PRO A 223 6.66 2.59 -20.79
N SER A 224 7.39 3.55 -21.38
CA SER A 224 8.84 3.42 -21.58
C SER A 224 9.61 3.35 -20.27
N ARG A 225 9.07 3.92 -19.20
CA ARG A 225 9.65 3.86 -17.84
C ARG A 225 9.61 2.46 -17.22
N LEU A 226 8.85 1.54 -17.81
CA LEU A 226 8.80 0.13 -17.38
C LEU A 226 9.94 -0.71 -17.99
N ASN A 227 10.75 -0.17 -18.88
CA ASN A 227 11.90 -0.89 -19.43
C ASN A 227 12.84 -1.34 -18.29
N GLY A 228 13.15 -2.66 -18.27
CA GLY A 228 13.97 -3.30 -17.22
C GLY A 228 13.27 -3.52 -15.88
N PHE A 229 11.97 -3.18 -15.74
CA PHE A 229 11.25 -3.41 -14.49
C PHE A 229 11.12 -4.90 -14.16
N VAL A 230 10.88 -5.73 -15.16
CA VAL A 230 10.72 -7.19 -14.95
C VAL A 230 12.01 -7.80 -14.41
N ASP A 231 13.17 -7.41 -14.96
CA ASP A 231 14.47 -7.91 -14.51
C ASP A 231 14.73 -7.48 -13.06
N GLU A 232 14.44 -6.22 -12.70
CA GLU A 232 14.55 -5.72 -11.33
C GLU A 232 13.59 -6.45 -10.37
N ALA A 233 12.36 -6.72 -10.80
CA ALA A 233 11.39 -7.46 -9.99
C ALA A 233 11.86 -8.90 -9.74
N ILE A 234 12.41 -9.57 -10.74
CA ILE A 234 13.00 -10.92 -10.59
C ILE A 234 14.18 -10.87 -9.62
N GLU A 235 15.07 -9.89 -9.73
CA GLU A 235 16.19 -9.73 -8.81
C GLU A 235 15.74 -9.53 -7.36
N ILE A 236 14.71 -8.72 -7.12
CA ILE A 236 14.14 -8.52 -5.80
C ILE A 236 13.53 -9.83 -5.26
N LEU A 237 12.71 -10.50 -6.07
CA LEU A 237 12.03 -11.73 -5.65
C LEU A 237 13.00 -12.90 -5.44
N SER A 238 14.10 -12.97 -6.19
CA SER A 238 15.11 -14.02 -6.02
C SER A 238 15.83 -13.98 -4.67
N GLN A 239 15.69 -12.89 -3.92
CA GLN A 239 16.17 -12.79 -2.55
C GLN A 239 15.25 -13.48 -1.53
N SER A 240 14.03 -13.85 -1.93
CA SER A 240 13.14 -14.67 -1.14
C SER A 240 13.57 -16.14 -1.26
N GLU A 241 13.39 -16.92 -0.20
CA GLU A 241 13.73 -18.37 -0.23
C GLU A 241 12.78 -19.17 -1.14
N TRP A 242 11.77 -18.52 -1.73
CA TRP A 242 10.73 -19.09 -2.60
C TRP A 242 10.89 -18.75 -4.08
N ALA A 243 11.93 -18.05 -4.48
CA ALA A 243 12.18 -17.71 -5.87
C ALA A 243 12.67 -18.93 -6.69
#